data_5075e4c9a0fafce0d8b6d56d923cc110
#
_entry.id   5075e4c9a0fafce0d8b6d56d923cc110
#
_cell.length_a   1.000
_cell.length_b   1.000
_cell.length_c   1.000
_cell.angle_alpha   90.00
_cell.angle_beta   90.00
_cell.angle_gamma   90.00
#
_symmetry.space_group_name_H-M   'P 1'
#
loop_
_entity.id
_entity.type
_entity.pdbx_description
1 polymer ?
#
loop_
_entity_poly.entity_id
_entity_poly.type
_entity_poly.pdbx_seq_one_letter_code
_entity_poly.pdbx_strand_id
1 'polypeptide(L)'
;MNLYKENPALKFQLGHPLMEKIVALKEQNFADKDKYDYAPQDFEDAIDSYDRILEIVGEICGDIIAPNAESVDHEGPQVINNRVKYAHGTQENHDALAKAGLYGMALPRQYGGLNFSMVPYVMAAELVSRADAGFANIWGLQDCAETIAEFASEDIKAEFLPRVCAGETCSMDLTEPDAGSDLQAVQLKATFNEEDQTWYLNGVKRFITNGDAQI
;
A
#
# COMPACT_ATOMS: atom_id res chain seq x y z
N MET A 1 -15.27 12.01 -13.19
CA MET A 1 -15.63 12.44 -11.80
C MET A 1 -14.39 12.36 -10.93
N ASN A 2 -14.10 13.36 -10.08
CA ASN A 2 -12.91 13.29 -9.21
C ASN A 2 -13.33 13.23 -7.76
N LEU A 3 -13.18 12.06 -7.13
CA LEU A 3 -13.67 11.81 -5.77
C LEU A 3 -12.97 12.65 -4.69
N TYR A 4 -11.74 13.13 -4.95
CA TYR A 4 -11.03 14.01 -4.03
C TYR A 4 -11.52 15.47 -4.13
N LYS A 5 -11.65 16.00 -5.36
CA LYS A 5 -12.13 17.37 -5.57
C LYS A 5 -13.54 17.61 -5.02
N GLU A 6 -14.36 16.57 -5.04
CA GLU A 6 -15.72 16.58 -4.53
C GLU A 6 -15.80 16.34 -3.01
N ASN A 7 -14.68 16.11 -2.32
CA ASN A 7 -14.61 15.84 -0.88
C ASN A 7 -13.90 16.97 -0.12
N PRO A 8 -14.62 18.04 0.28
CA PRO A 8 -14.02 19.16 1.01
C PRO A 8 -13.49 18.78 2.40
N ALA A 9 -13.97 17.67 2.99
CA ALA A 9 -13.51 17.20 4.29
C ALA A 9 -12.05 16.71 4.22
N LEU A 10 -11.65 16.03 3.14
CA LEU A 10 -10.25 15.64 2.94
C LEU A 10 -9.34 16.86 2.77
N LYS A 11 -9.75 17.84 1.97
CA LYS A 11 -8.99 19.09 1.83
C LYS A 11 -8.84 19.85 3.14
N PHE A 12 -9.88 19.84 3.98
CA PHE A 12 -9.80 20.41 5.33
C PHE A 12 -8.75 19.72 6.20
N GLN A 13 -8.60 18.40 6.11
CA GLN A 13 -7.60 17.65 6.87
C GLN A 13 -6.16 18.01 6.46
N LEU A 14 -5.88 18.23 5.17
CA LEU A 14 -4.56 18.70 4.73
C LEU A 14 -4.19 20.08 5.30
N GLY A 15 -5.18 20.93 5.52
CA GLY A 15 -4.98 22.25 6.15
C GLY A 15 -4.83 22.21 7.68
N HIS A 16 -4.81 21.02 8.30
CA HIS A 16 -4.74 20.94 9.77
C HIS A 16 -3.39 21.48 10.30
N PRO A 17 -3.35 22.29 11.37
CA PRO A 17 -2.10 22.91 11.90
C PRO A 17 -1.00 21.92 12.27
N LEU A 18 -1.33 20.67 12.60
CA LEU A 18 -0.34 19.62 12.90
C LEU A 18 0.39 19.10 11.65
N MET A 19 -0.08 19.41 10.45
CA MET A 19 0.56 18.92 9.22
C MET A 19 1.99 19.43 9.07
N GLU A 20 2.28 20.67 9.48
CA GLU A 20 3.63 21.19 9.46
C GLU A 20 4.60 20.31 10.28
N LYS A 21 4.20 19.93 11.49
CA LYS A 21 4.99 19.02 12.33
C LYS A 21 5.10 17.61 11.76
N ILE A 22 4.01 17.07 11.22
CA ILE A 22 3.98 15.73 10.63
C ILE A 22 4.92 15.65 9.42
N VAL A 23 4.85 16.65 8.52
CA VAL A 23 5.71 16.74 7.33
C VAL A 23 7.17 16.90 7.74
N ALA A 24 7.48 17.82 8.67
CA ALA A 24 8.84 18.03 9.14
C ALA A 24 9.48 16.77 9.73
N LEU A 25 8.71 15.98 10.48
CA LEU A 25 9.17 14.69 11.03
C LEU A 25 9.38 13.65 9.93
N LYS A 26 8.44 13.48 9.01
CA LYS A 26 8.53 12.49 7.92
C LYS A 26 9.65 12.83 6.96
N GLU A 27 9.82 14.10 6.60
CA GLU A 27 10.84 14.59 5.69
C GLU A 27 12.21 14.84 6.38
N GLN A 28 12.31 14.54 7.70
CA GLN A 28 13.53 14.78 8.49
C GLN A 28 14.06 16.22 8.28
N ASN A 29 13.15 17.19 8.35
CA ASN A 29 13.41 18.59 8.01
C ASN A 29 13.95 18.76 6.57
N PHE A 30 13.35 18.06 5.62
CA PHE A 30 13.68 18.14 4.17
C PHE A 30 15.12 17.70 3.85
N ALA A 31 15.60 16.65 4.53
CA ALA A 31 16.96 16.15 4.37
C ALA A 31 17.26 15.59 2.97
N ASP A 32 16.21 15.23 2.21
CA ASP A 32 16.32 14.66 0.87
C ASP A 32 16.13 15.66 -0.28
N LYS A 33 15.87 16.93 0.02
CA LYS A 33 15.50 17.96 -0.96
C LYS A 33 16.49 18.13 -2.13
N ASP A 34 17.76 17.86 -1.90
CA ASP A 34 18.82 17.97 -2.92
C ASP A 34 19.25 16.60 -3.48
N LYS A 35 18.61 15.49 -3.03
CA LYS A 35 18.97 14.15 -3.44
C LYS A 35 18.01 13.57 -4.49
N TYR A 36 16.75 13.98 -4.47
CA TYR A 36 15.72 13.46 -5.36
C TYR A 36 14.93 14.63 -5.96
N ASP A 37 14.77 14.64 -7.26
CA ASP A 37 14.10 15.72 -8.00
C ASP A 37 12.64 15.94 -7.56
N TYR A 38 12.00 14.90 -6.99
CA TYR A 38 10.62 14.95 -6.51
C TYR A 38 10.51 15.09 -4.97
N ALA A 39 11.63 15.27 -4.27
CA ALA A 39 11.59 15.54 -2.85
C ALA A 39 11.19 16.99 -2.58
N PRO A 40 10.27 17.25 -1.63
CA PRO A 40 9.82 18.62 -1.36
C PRO A 40 10.95 19.48 -0.78
N GLN A 41 10.94 20.73 -1.18
CA GLN A 41 11.93 21.73 -0.73
C GLN A 41 11.58 22.29 0.66
N ASP A 42 10.28 22.37 0.94
CA ASP A 42 9.72 22.91 2.17
C ASP A 42 8.31 22.35 2.44
N PHE A 43 7.66 22.90 3.47
CA PHE A 43 6.32 22.46 3.88
C PHE A 43 5.25 22.75 2.80
N GLU A 44 5.31 23.90 2.16
CA GLU A 44 4.32 24.30 1.17
C GLU A 44 4.41 23.38 -0.05
N ASP A 45 5.63 23.07 -0.50
CA ASP A 45 5.87 22.13 -1.61
C ASP A 45 5.44 20.70 -1.26
N ALA A 46 5.64 20.27 0.00
CA ALA A 46 5.15 18.95 0.45
C ALA A 46 3.61 18.88 0.43
N ILE A 47 2.92 19.90 0.91
CA ILE A 47 1.44 19.93 0.90
C ILE A 47 0.90 20.00 -0.53
N ASP A 48 1.53 20.77 -1.41
CA ASP A 48 1.16 20.84 -2.83
C ASP A 48 1.36 19.48 -3.51
N SER A 49 2.43 18.77 -3.20
CA SER A 49 2.67 17.40 -3.68
C SER A 49 1.60 16.43 -3.18
N TYR A 50 1.20 16.53 -1.90
CA TYR A 50 0.11 15.71 -1.36
C TYR A 50 -1.23 15.99 -2.06
N ASP A 51 -1.58 17.27 -2.25
CA ASP A 51 -2.82 17.67 -2.91
C ASP A 51 -2.87 17.15 -4.35
N ARG A 52 -1.79 17.30 -5.13
CA ARG A 52 -1.69 16.80 -6.51
C ARG A 52 -1.82 15.28 -6.61
N ILE A 53 -1.15 14.54 -5.74
CA ILE A 53 -1.25 13.07 -5.73
C ILE A 53 -2.67 12.64 -5.37
N LEU A 54 -3.30 13.27 -4.38
CA LEU A 54 -4.69 12.97 -4.03
C LEU A 54 -5.69 13.33 -5.15
N GLU A 55 -5.41 14.36 -5.95
CA GLU A 55 -6.19 14.65 -7.16
C GLU A 55 -6.07 13.52 -8.19
N ILE A 56 -4.87 12.98 -8.40
CA ILE A 56 -4.64 11.83 -9.31
C ILE A 56 -5.38 10.59 -8.79
N VAL A 57 -5.25 10.29 -7.48
CA VAL A 57 -6.00 9.18 -6.86
C VAL A 57 -7.50 9.37 -7.04
N GLY A 58 -8.01 10.57 -6.77
CA GLY A 58 -9.43 10.90 -6.92
C GLY A 58 -9.96 10.75 -8.34
N GLU A 59 -9.16 11.04 -9.35
CA GLU A 59 -9.48 10.85 -10.76
C GLU A 59 -9.51 9.36 -11.12
N ILE A 60 -8.48 8.60 -10.78
CA ILE A 60 -8.43 7.14 -11.01
C ILE A 60 -9.60 6.45 -10.30
N CYS A 61 -9.88 6.83 -9.06
CA CYS A 61 -11.01 6.27 -8.30
C CYS A 61 -12.35 6.56 -8.96
N GLY A 62 -12.56 7.79 -9.46
CA GLY A 62 -13.83 8.20 -10.06
C GLY A 62 -14.05 7.70 -11.48
N ASP A 63 -13.01 7.58 -12.28
CA ASP A 63 -13.10 7.31 -13.71
C ASP A 63 -12.76 5.86 -14.08
N ILE A 64 -12.07 5.12 -13.20
CA ILE A 64 -11.66 3.72 -13.44
C ILE A 64 -12.21 2.79 -12.37
N ILE A 65 -11.88 3.01 -11.08
CA ILE A 65 -12.18 2.03 -10.02
C ILE A 65 -13.68 1.95 -9.75
N ALA A 66 -14.37 3.07 -9.53
CA ALA A 66 -15.79 3.08 -9.22
C ALA A 66 -16.66 2.50 -10.34
N PRO A 67 -16.41 2.78 -11.64
CA PRO A 67 -17.12 2.13 -12.75
C PRO A 67 -16.94 0.60 -12.80
N ASN A 68 -15.80 0.08 -12.35
CA ASN A 68 -15.52 -1.35 -12.37
C ASN A 68 -16.14 -2.11 -11.19
N ALA A 69 -16.49 -1.44 -10.09
CA ALA A 69 -16.85 -2.08 -8.81
C ALA A 69 -17.98 -3.12 -8.94
N GLU A 70 -19.07 -2.80 -9.66
CA GLU A 70 -20.20 -3.72 -9.84
C GLU A 70 -19.81 -4.96 -10.64
N SER A 71 -19.04 -4.81 -11.73
CA SER A 71 -18.59 -5.94 -12.56
C SER A 71 -17.58 -6.81 -11.82
N VAL A 72 -16.71 -6.20 -11.01
CA VAL A 72 -15.74 -6.91 -10.16
C VAL A 72 -16.46 -7.78 -9.13
N ASP A 73 -17.50 -7.25 -8.46
CA ASP A 73 -18.29 -8.01 -7.49
C ASP A 73 -19.00 -9.21 -8.14
N HIS A 74 -19.57 -9.03 -9.33
CA HIS A 74 -20.25 -10.10 -10.05
C HIS A 74 -19.31 -11.18 -10.60
N GLU A 75 -18.16 -10.79 -11.16
CA GLU A 75 -17.17 -11.72 -11.72
C GLU A 75 -16.46 -12.51 -10.62
N GLY A 76 -16.01 -11.83 -9.58
CA GLY A 76 -15.27 -12.40 -8.46
C GLY A 76 -13.92 -13.03 -8.83
N PRO A 77 -13.12 -13.42 -7.83
CA PRO A 77 -11.88 -14.15 -8.06
C PRO A 77 -12.14 -15.62 -8.41
N GLN A 78 -11.31 -16.19 -9.28
CA GLN A 78 -11.37 -17.58 -9.71
C GLN A 78 -10.04 -18.29 -9.44
N VAL A 79 -10.07 -19.61 -9.18
CA VAL A 79 -8.85 -20.43 -9.09
C VAL A 79 -8.66 -21.17 -10.40
N ILE A 80 -7.60 -20.85 -11.12
CA ILE A 80 -7.26 -21.46 -12.40
C ILE A 80 -5.82 -21.99 -12.32
N ASN A 81 -5.62 -23.27 -12.55
CA ASN A 81 -4.31 -23.92 -12.48
C ASN A 81 -3.58 -23.68 -11.14
N ASN A 82 -4.29 -23.78 -10.04
CA ASN A 82 -3.80 -23.52 -8.68
C ASN A 82 -3.28 -22.09 -8.43
N ARG A 83 -3.71 -21.12 -9.24
CA ARG A 83 -3.41 -19.70 -9.06
C ARG A 83 -4.70 -18.91 -9.01
N VAL A 84 -4.70 -17.82 -8.25
CA VAL A 84 -5.83 -16.90 -8.19
C VAL A 84 -5.80 -16.00 -9.43
N LYS A 85 -6.92 -15.97 -10.14
CA LYS A 85 -7.19 -14.98 -11.18
C LYS A 85 -8.26 -14.03 -10.65
N TYR A 86 -7.89 -12.79 -10.48
CA TYR A 86 -8.83 -11.73 -10.15
C TYR A 86 -9.73 -11.36 -11.31
N ALA A 87 -10.85 -10.69 -11.01
CA ALA A 87 -11.74 -10.11 -12.01
C ALA A 87 -10.96 -9.14 -12.92
N HIS A 88 -11.43 -8.99 -14.16
CA HIS A 88 -10.76 -8.10 -15.13
C HIS A 88 -10.64 -6.67 -14.60
N GLY A 89 -11.72 -6.11 -14.04
CA GLY A 89 -11.72 -4.76 -13.47
C GLY A 89 -10.76 -4.60 -12.28
N THR A 90 -10.53 -5.67 -11.49
CA THR A 90 -9.51 -5.65 -10.42
C THR A 90 -8.12 -5.42 -10.99
N GLN A 91 -7.78 -6.10 -12.10
CA GLN A 91 -6.49 -5.93 -12.77
C GLN A 91 -6.34 -4.53 -13.36
N GLU A 92 -7.39 -3.99 -14.00
CA GLU A 92 -7.40 -2.62 -14.53
C GLU A 92 -7.21 -1.58 -13.43
N ASN A 93 -7.89 -1.75 -12.29
CA ASN A 93 -7.76 -0.88 -11.12
C ASN A 93 -6.31 -0.87 -10.60
N HIS A 94 -5.74 -2.07 -10.46
CA HIS A 94 -4.34 -2.25 -10.04
C HIS A 94 -3.37 -1.57 -11.00
N ASP A 95 -3.49 -1.84 -12.29
CA ASP A 95 -2.59 -1.31 -13.32
C ASP A 95 -2.64 0.22 -13.40
N ALA A 96 -3.82 0.82 -13.20
CA ALA A 96 -3.99 2.26 -13.18
C ALA A 96 -3.22 2.91 -12.01
N LEU A 97 -3.35 2.36 -10.80
CA LEU A 97 -2.63 2.88 -9.62
C LEU A 97 -1.13 2.59 -9.69
N ALA A 98 -0.72 1.42 -10.17
CA ALA A 98 0.69 1.07 -10.35
C ALA A 98 1.36 1.99 -11.39
N LYS A 99 0.71 2.21 -12.54
CA LYS A 99 1.20 3.13 -13.58
C LYS A 99 1.35 4.58 -13.08
N ALA A 100 0.50 4.99 -12.16
CA ALA A 100 0.56 6.31 -11.53
C ALA A 100 1.60 6.39 -10.39
N GLY A 101 2.33 5.30 -10.07
CA GLY A 101 3.32 5.27 -8.99
C GLY A 101 2.71 5.33 -7.59
N LEU A 102 1.48 4.84 -7.43
CA LEU A 102 0.71 4.93 -6.18
C LEU A 102 0.80 3.66 -5.31
N TYR A 103 1.80 2.83 -5.58
CA TYR A 103 2.29 1.80 -4.66
C TYR A 103 3.55 2.31 -3.97
N GLY A 104 3.71 1.98 -2.68
CA GLY A 104 4.84 2.49 -1.90
C GLY A 104 4.73 3.98 -1.54
N MET A 105 3.52 4.54 -1.42
CA MET A 105 3.32 5.96 -1.11
C MET A 105 4.05 6.39 0.17
N ALA A 106 4.05 5.58 1.22
CA ALA A 106 4.70 5.88 2.50
C ALA A 106 6.16 5.39 2.56
N LEU A 107 6.61 4.59 1.59
CA LEU A 107 7.96 4.01 1.57
C LEU A 107 9.04 5.06 1.27
N PRO A 108 10.28 4.84 1.78
CA PRO A 108 11.39 5.74 1.56
C PRO A 108 11.75 5.92 0.08
N ARG A 109 12.18 7.13 -0.28
CA ARG A 109 12.60 7.49 -1.65
C ARG A 109 13.75 6.65 -2.20
N GLN A 110 14.66 6.20 -1.34
CA GLN A 110 15.78 5.33 -1.76
C GLN A 110 15.34 4.00 -2.37
N TYR A 111 14.10 3.58 -2.13
CA TYR A 111 13.51 2.36 -2.71
C TYR A 111 12.47 2.68 -3.79
N GLY A 112 12.34 3.94 -4.20
CA GLY A 112 11.39 4.39 -5.22
C GLY A 112 10.03 4.83 -4.67
N GLY A 113 9.86 4.89 -3.35
CA GLY A 113 8.64 5.39 -2.70
C GLY A 113 8.52 6.91 -2.72
N LEU A 114 7.35 7.42 -2.37
CA LEU A 114 7.09 8.86 -2.30
C LEU A 114 7.48 9.49 -0.97
N ASN A 115 7.77 8.69 0.04
CA ASN A 115 8.04 9.11 1.41
C ASN A 115 6.92 9.94 2.04
N PHE A 116 5.67 9.70 1.65
CA PHE A 116 4.52 10.43 2.20
C PHE A 116 4.27 10.04 3.66
N SER A 117 3.76 10.98 4.45
CA SER A 117 3.25 10.67 5.78
C SER A 117 1.98 9.80 5.67
N MET A 118 1.58 9.18 6.79
CA MET A 118 0.36 8.37 6.82
C MET A 118 -0.92 9.15 6.52
N VAL A 119 -0.92 10.48 6.69
CA VAL A 119 -2.12 11.29 6.47
C VAL A 119 -2.59 11.23 5.01
N PRO A 120 -1.81 11.64 4.00
CA PRO A 120 -2.23 11.54 2.59
C PRO A 120 -2.42 10.08 2.15
N TYR A 121 -1.68 9.12 2.70
CA TYR A 121 -1.89 7.71 2.42
C TYR A 121 -3.29 7.23 2.87
N VAL A 122 -3.69 7.52 4.11
CA VAL A 122 -5.03 7.17 4.63
C VAL A 122 -6.13 7.89 3.86
N MET A 123 -5.90 9.14 3.43
CA MET A 123 -6.84 9.86 2.57
C MET A 123 -6.99 9.18 1.19
N ALA A 124 -5.89 8.72 0.61
CA ALA A 124 -5.93 7.92 -0.63
C ALA A 124 -6.68 6.59 -0.41
N ALA A 125 -6.45 5.91 0.73
CA ALA A 125 -7.16 4.69 1.10
C ALA A 125 -8.67 4.92 1.25
N GLU A 126 -9.10 6.06 1.80
CA GLU A 126 -10.52 6.46 1.85
C GLU A 126 -11.12 6.58 0.44
N LEU A 127 -10.40 7.23 -0.49
CA LEU A 127 -10.87 7.40 -1.88
C LEU A 127 -10.99 6.06 -2.60
N VAL A 128 -9.99 5.18 -2.46
CA VAL A 128 -10.00 3.84 -3.05
C VAL A 128 -11.12 2.99 -2.44
N SER A 129 -11.29 3.01 -1.11
CA SER A 129 -12.35 2.27 -0.42
C SER A 129 -13.76 2.75 -0.81
N ARG A 130 -13.92 4.06 -1.04
CA ARG A 130 -15.19 4.63 -1.51
C ARG A 130 -15.51 4.17 -2.94
N ALA A 131 -14.50 4.02 -3.78
CA ALA A 131 -14.66 3.57 -5.16
C ALA A 131 -14.93 2.06 -5.25
N ASP A 132 -14.14 1.25 -4.54
CA ASP A 132 -14.29 -0.22 -4.44
C ASP A 132 -13.65 -0.71 -3.13
N ALA A 133 -14.47 -1.05 -2.16
CA ALA A 133 -14.03 -1.52 -0.84
C ALA A 133 -13.34 -2.90 -0.91
N GLY A 134 -13.68 -3.74 -1.87
CA GLY A 134 -13.03 -5.03 -2.10
C GLY A 134 -11.61 -4.84 -2.62
N PHE A 135 -11.45 -4.02 -3.65
CA PHE A 135 -10.13 -3.70 -4.20
C PHE A 135 -9.23 -2.95 -3.21
N ALA A 136 -9.80 -2.11 -2.35
CA ALA A 136 -9.05 -1.40 -1.32
C ALA A 136 -8.28 -2.35 -0.39
N ASN A 137 -8.79 -3.57 -0.14
CA ASN A 137 -8.07 -4.58 0.64
C ASN A 137 -6.80 -5.07 -0.07
N ILE A 138 -6.80 -5.17 -1.40
CA ILE A 138 -5.62 -5.60 -2.17
C ILE A 138 -4.61 -4.45 -2.24
N TRP A 139 -5.06 -3.25 -2.60
CA TRP A 139 -4.19 -2.08 -2.70
C TRP A 139 -3.57 -1.68 -1.36
N GLY A 140 -4.33 -1.78 -0.26
CA GLY A 140 -3.89 -1.45 1.10
C GLY A 140 -2.81 -2.40 1.64
N LEU A 141 -2.65 -3.61 1.08
CA LEU A 141 -1.59 -4.53 1.52
C LEU A 141 -0.17 -4.01 1.24
N GLN A 142 0.00 -2.90 0.53
CA GLN A 142 1.28 -2.19 0.48
C GLN A 142 1.78 -1.79 1.89
N ASP A 143 0.90 -1.73 2.90
CA ASP A 143 1.28 -1.51 4.30
C ASP A 143 2.21 -2.60 4.85
N CYS A 144 2.18 -3.82 4.29
CA CYS A 144 3.14 -4.87 4.66
C CYS A 144 4.58 -4.44 4.39
N ALA A 145 4.80 -3.63 3.36
CA ALA A 145 6.11 -3.13 3.01
C ALA A 145 6.65 -2.11 4.04
N GLU A 146 5.79 -1.41 4.78
CA GLU A 146 6.24 -0.57 5.89
C GLU A 146 6.85 -1.41 7.03
N THR A 147 6.30 -2.59 7.29
CA THR A 147 6.90 -3.55 8.23
C THR A 147 8.28 -4.01 7.75
N ILE A 148 8.44 -4.28 6.46
CA ILE A 148 9.74 -4.59 5.86
C ILE A 148 10.68 -3.39 6.00
N ALA A 149 10.23 -2.18 5.68
CA ALA A 149 11.03 -0.96 5.77
C ALA A 149 11.53 -0.67 7.18
N GLU A 150 10.73 -0.97 8.20
CA GLU A 150 11.06 -0.68 9.60
C GLU A 150 11.95 -1.78 10.23
N PHE A 151 11.65 -3.05 9.97
CA PHE A 151 12.18 -4.16 10.77
C PHE A 151 13.10 -5.13 10.02
N ALA A 152 13.10 -5.15 8.68
CA ALA A 152 13.89 -6.10 7.92
C ALA A 152 15.37 -5.69 7.82
N SER A 153 16.23 -6.64 7.44
CA SER A 153 17.62 -6.37 7.08
C SER A 153 17.70 -5.54 5.79
N GLU A 154 18.82 -4.84 5.59
CA GLU A 154 19.01 -4.00 4.41
C GLU A 154 18.94 -4.79 3.09
N ASP A 155 19.39 -6.05 3.08
CA ASP A 155 19.31 -6.93 1.91
C ASP A 155 17.84 -7.22 1.53
N ILE A 156 16.99 -7.53 2.53
CA ILE A 156 15.55 -7.75 2.34
C ILE A 156 14.87 -6.45 1.87
N LYS A 157 15.20 -5.31 2.48
CA LYS A 157 14.66 -4.01 2.05
C LYS A 157 15.02 -3.71 0.60
N ALA A 158 16.29 -3.91 0.24
CA ALA A 158 16.79 -3.65 -1.12
C ALA A 158 16.16 -4.57 -2.17
N GLU A 159 15.80 -5.79 -1.80
CA GLU A 159 15.14 -6.75 -2.69
C GLU A 159 13.66 -6.44 -2.88
N PHE A 160 12.90 -6.25 -1.79
CA PHE A 160 11.43 -6.25 -1.83
C PHE A 160 10.82 -4.86 -1.97
N LEU A 161 11.37 -3.81 -1.35
CA LEU A 161 10.71 -2.51 -1.36
C LEU A 161 10.62 -1.87 -2.76
N PRO A 162 11.65 -1.95 -3.63
CA PRO A 162 11.50 -1.47 -5.01
C PRO A 162 10.43 -2.22 -5.82
N ARG A 163 10.23 -3.51 -5.54
CA ARG A 163 9.21 -4.33 -6.20
C ARG A 163 7.81 -3.88 -5.81
N VAL A 164 7.58 -3.59 -4.52
CA VAL A 164 6.30 -3.01 -4.06
C VAL A 164 6.07 -1.64 -4.72
N CYS A 165 7.07 -0.76 -4.74
CA CYS A 165 6.95 0.54 -5.41
C CYS A 165 6.63 0.42 -6.91
N ALA A 166 7.07 -0.67 -7.55
CA ALA A 166 6.75 -1.00 -8.95
C ALA A 166 5.35 -1.62 -9.14
N GLY A 167 4.61 -1.90 -8.05
CA GLY A 167 3.25 -2.41 -8.08
C GLY A 167 3.11 -3.92 -7.78
N GLU A 168 4.18 -4.62 -7.37
CA GLU A 168 4.00 -5.98 -6.87
C GLU A 168 3.20 -5.97 -5.57
N THR A 169 2.26 -6.92 -5.46
CA THR A 169 1.34 -6.98 -4.33
C THR A 169 1.87 -7.87 -3.21
N CYS A 170 1.49 -7.54 -1.98
CA CYS A 170 1.87 -8.26 -0.76
C CYS A 170 0.71 -9.09 -0.20
N SER A 171 1.04 -9.97 0.73
CA SER A 171 0.08 -10.56 1.67
C SER A 171 0.60 -10.46 3.11
N MET A 172 -0.32 -10.42 4.08
CA MET A 172 0.00 -10.38 5.50
C MET A 172 -0.49 -11.65 6.18
N ASP A 173 0.39 -12.62 6.36
CA ASP A 173 0.09 -13.96 6.80
C ASP A 173 0.08 -14.07 8.33
N LEU A 174 -0.94 -13.52 8.98
CA LEU A 174 -1.07 -13.50 10.44
C LEU A 174 -2.04 -14.55 10.98
N THR A 175 -3.29 -14.55 10.51
CA THR A 175 -4.38 -15.35 11.07
C THR A 175 -4.16 -16.85 10.93
N GLU A 176 -4.46 -17.58 12.00
CA GLU A 176 -4.49 -19.05 12.04
C GLU A 176 -5.89 -19.56 12.37
N PRO A 177 -6.18 -20.87 12.20
CA PRO A 177 -7.52 -21.42 12.50
C PRO A 177 -8.04 -21.07 13.88
N ASP A 178 -7.15 -21.06 14.89
CA ASP A 178 -7.48 -20.83 16.31
C ASP A 178 -6.93 -19.51 16.86
N ALA A 179 -6.35 -18.65 16.00
CA ALA A 179 -5.73 -17.38 16.41
C ALA A 179 -5.98 -16.30 15.35
N GLY A 180 -6.98 -15.48 15.57
CA GLY A 180 -7.31 -14.33 14.73
C GLY A 180 -7.24 -13.03 15.54
N SER A 181 -8.25 -12.76 16.38
CA SER A 181 -8.25 -11.58 17.27
C SER A 181 -7.13 -11.64 18.31
N ASP A 182 -6.84 -12.82 18.83
CA ASP A 182 -5.68 -13.03 19.71
C ASP A 182 -4.48 -13.57 18.94
N LEU A 183 -3.67 -12.67 18.39
CA LEU A 183 -2.44 -13.02 17.68
C LEU A 183 -1.33 -13.55 18.60
N GLN A 184 -1.46 -13.45 19.93
CA GLN A 184 -0.50 -14.07 20.86
C GLN A 184 -0.65 -15.59 20.89
N ALA A 185 -1.80 -16.10 20.45
CA ALA A 185 -2.10 -17.53 20.38
C ALA A 185 -1.62 -18.23 19.10
N VAL A 186 -0.91 -17.54 18.19
CA VAL A 186 -0.39 -18.14 16.94
C VAL A 186 0.58 -19.29 17.26
N GLN A 187 0.49 -20.36 16.50
CA GLN A 187 1.24 -21.61 16.69
C GLN A 187 2.29 -21.88 15.61
N LEU A 188 2.26 -21.15 14.49
CA LEU A 188 3.25 -21.30 13.44
C LEU A 188 4.66 -21.13 14.00
N LYS A 189 5.54 -22.07 13.66
CA LYS A 189 6.94 -22.06 14.10
C LYS A 189 7.88 -21.96 12.91
N ALA A 190 8.93 -21.18 13.08
CA ALA A 190 10.09 -21.15 12.20
C ALA A 190 11.24 -21.89 12.86
N THR A 191 11.85 -22.85 12.17
CA THR A 191 13.03 -23.58 12.63
C THR A 191 14.15 -23.37 11.62
N PHE A 192 15.28 -22.85 12.08
CA PHE A 192 16.45 -22.64 11.23
C PHE A 192 17.13 -23.96 10.89
N ASN A 193 17.45 -24.18 9.63
CA ASN A 193 18.21 -25.32 9.17
C ASN A 193 19.63 -24.86 8.80
N GLU A 194 20.63 -25.38 9.52
CA GLU A 194 22.02 -25.03 9.34
C GLU A 194 22.65 -25.57 8.03
N GLU A 195 22.10 -26.67 7.49
CA GLU A 195 22.64 -27.29 6.26
C GLU A 195 22.39 -26.44 5.02
N ASP A 196 21.18 -25.89 4.88
CA ASP A 196 20.77 -25.07 3.72
C ASP A 196 20.64 -23.58 4.02
N GLN A 197 20.91 -23.18 5.28
CA GLN A 197 20.86 -21.78 5.74
C GLN A 197 19.49 -21.12 5.55
N THR A 198 18.42 -21.90 5.66
CA THR A 198 17.02 -21.44 5.48
C THR A 198 16.17 -21.66 6.74
N TRP A 199 15.02 -21.01 6.80
CA TRP A 199 14.01 -21.19 7.81
C TRP A 199 12.87 -22.07 7.31
N TYR A 200 12.62 -23.18 8.00
CA TYR A 200 11.47 -24.04 7.75
C TYR A 200 10.27 -23.54 8.56
N LEU A 201 9.20 -23.16 7.86
CA LEU A 201 7.93 -22.75 8.47
C LEU A 201 7.01 -23.97 8.60
N ASN A 202 6.47 -24.18 9.81
CA ASN A 202 5.53 -25.26 10.09
C ASN A 202 4.31 -24.70 10.83
N GLY A 203 3.15 -24.76 10.19
CA GLY A 203 1.89 -24.24 10.68
C GLY A 203 0.89 -24.03 9.56
N VAL A 204 -0.28 -23.51 9.90
CA VAL A 204 -1.37 -23.23 8.96
C VAL A 204 -1.82 -21.79 9.12
N LYS A 205 -1.77 -21.03 8.06
CA LYS A 205 -2.39 -19.68 7.97
C LYS A 205 -3.75 -19.78 7.28
N ARG A 206 -4.70 -18.93 7.65
CA ARG A 206 -6.08 -18.98 7.16
C ARG A 206 -6.63 -17.57 6.94
N PHE A 207 -7.51 -17.45 5.95
CA PHE A 207 -8.17 -16.19 5.59
C PHE A 207 -7.20 -15.08 5.15
N ILE A 208 -6.14 -15.47 4.44
CA ILE A 208 -5.11 -14.52 4.02
C ILE A 208 -5.58 -13.77 2.77
N THR A 209 -5.83 -12.48 2.92
CA THR A 209 -6.13 -11.60 1.79
C THR A 209 -4.96 -11.59 0.83
N ASN A 210 -5.25 -11.80 -0.46
CA ASN A 210 -4.23 -11.83 -1.51
C ASN A 210 -3.12 -12.89 -1.27
N GLY A 211 -3.45 -14.03 -0.66
CA GLY A 211 -2.49 -15.07 -0.28
C GLY A 211 -1.75 -15.76 -1.44
N ASP A 212 -2.00 -15.36 -2.69
CA ASP A 212 -1.26 -15.77 -3.90
C ASP A 212 -0.40 -14.59 -4.45
N ALA A 213 -0.06 -13.63 -3.58
CA ALA A 213 0.76 -12.46 -3.90
C ALA A 213 2.19 -12.82 -4.31
N GLN A 214 2.92 -11.84 -4.84
CA GLN A 214 4.31 -11.98 -5.24
C GLN A 214 5.28 -11.79 -4.06
N ILE A 215 4.85 -11.09 -3.01
CA ILE A 215 5.63 -10.74 -1.81
C ILE A 215 4.89 -11.14 -0.56
#